data_2c5ea83f95d23e50d494440e8a8a3b03
#
_entry.id   2c5ea83f95d23e50d494440e8a8a3b03
#
_cell.length_a   1.000
_cell.length_b   1.000
_cell.length_c   1.000
_cell.angle_alpha   90.00
_cell.angle_beta   90.00
_cell.angle_gamma   90.00
#
_symmetry.space_group_name_H-M   'P 1'
#
loop_
_entity.id
_entity.type
_entity.pdbx_description
1 polymer ?
#
loop_
_entity_poly.entity_id
_entity_poly.type
_entity_poly.pdbx_seq_one_letter_code
_entity_poly.pdbx_strand_id
1 'polypeptide(L)'
;MTVRTRIAPSPTGFPHVGTAYIALFNLCYAKQHGGEFILRIEDTDQLRSTPESEKMILDSLRWLGLNWSEGPDVGGPHAPYRQSERMHIYKQYALELIEKGHAFYCFATAEELDQMRIEQQARGESPRYDGRGLLLSQEEVQRRLAAGEPHVIRMKVPTEGTCKIDDLLRGEVEIPWAQVDMQVLLKTDGLPTYHLANVVDDHLMEI
;
A
#
# COMPACT_ATOMS: atom_id res chain seq x y z
N MET A 1 -4.45 21.47 12.24
CA MET A 1 -4.78 20.66 11.05
C MET A 1 -6.21 20.18 11.19
N THR A 2 -6.97 20.13 10.12
CA THR A 2 -8.31 19.52 10.11
C THR A 2 -8.14 18.00 10.20
N VAL A 3 -8.91 17.33 11.05
CA VAL A 3 -8.89 15.86 11.12
C VAL A 3 -9.43 15.30 9.81
N ARG A 4 -8.72 14.37 9.20
CA ARG A 4 -9.11 13.69 7.97
C ARG A 4 -9.04 12.20 8.18
N THR A 5 -10.12 11.50 7.89
CA THR A 5 -10.20 10.04 7.98
C THR A 5 -10.69 9.48 6.65
N ARG A 6 -10.46 8.20 6.44
CA ARG A 6 -10.89 7.59 5.18
C ARG A 6 -11.42 6.17 5.36
N ILE A 7 -12.25 5.75 4.40
CA ILE A 7 -12.48 4.35 4.07
C ILE A 7 -11.91 4.07 2.68
N ALA A 8 -11.23 2.95 2.52
CA ALA A 8 -10.55 2.63 1.25
C ALA A 8 -10.84 1.17 0.82
N PRO A 9 -12.06 0.89 0.36
CA PRO A 9 -12.44 -0.45 -0.07
C PRO A 9 -11.87 -0.81 -1.44
N SER A 10 -11.54 -2.11 -1.61
CA SER A 10 -11.20 -2.68 -2.91
C SER A 10 -12.46 -3.24 -3.58
N PRO A 11 -12.78 -2.86 -4.84
CA PRO A 11 -14.01 -3.27 -5.52
C PRO A 11 -13.86 -4.65 -6.19
N THR A 12 -13.47 -5.67 -5.39
CA THR A 12 -13.15 -7.04 -5.85
C THR A 12 -14.26 -8.04 -5.58
N GLY A 13 -15.46 -7.58 -5.19
CA GLY A 13 -16.62 -8.40 -4.89
C GLY A 13 -17.69 -7.65 -4.10
N PHE A 14 -18.55 -8.40 -3.43
CA PHE A 14 -19.63 -7.82 -2.62
C PHE A 14 -19.08 -7.04 -1.41
N PRO A 15 -19.72 -5.90 -1.03
CA PRO A 15 -19.38 -5.19 0.19
C PRO A 15 -19.50 -6.09 1.42
N HIS A 16 -18.52 -5.99 2.31
CA HIS A 16 -18.50 -6.75 3.55
C HIS A 16 -18.92 -5.86 4.73
N VAL A 17 -19.59 -6.44 5.73
CA VAL A 17 -19.99 -5.70 6.96
C VAL A 17 -18.80 -5.01 7.63
N GLY A 18 -17.59 -5.57 7.53
CA GLY A 18 -16.36 -4.95 8.03
C GLY A 18 -16.06 -3.60 7.38
N THR A 19 -16.36 -3.41 6.09
CA THR A 19 -16.22 -2.12 5.42
C THR A 19 -17.14 -1.08 6.05
N ALA A 20 -18.40 -1.42 6.29
CA ALA A 20 -19.36 -0.54 6.94
C ALA A 20 -18.95 -0.20 8.39
N TYR A 21 -18.47 -1.21 9.13
CA TYR A 21 -17.98 -1.02 10.50
C TYR A 21 -16.82 -0.04 10.57
N ILE A 22 -15.79 -0.23 9.76
CA ILE A 22 -14.62 0.67 9.71
C ILE A 22 -15.03 2.06 9.21
N ALA A 23 -15.89 2.15 8.19
CA ALA A 23 -16.40 3.43 7.69
C ALA A 23 -17.16 4.22 8.77
N LEU A 24 -17.99 3.54 9.58
CA LEU A 24 -18.74 4.15 10.67
C LEU A 24 -17.81 4.81 11.70
N PHE A 25 -16.77 4.09 12.17
CA PHE A 25 -15.82 4.63 13.13
C PHE A 25 -15.05 5.85 12.57
N ASN A 26 -14.58 5.77 11.35
CA ASN A 26 -13.88 6.86 10.69
C ASN A 26 -14.77 8.09 10.50
N LEU A 27 -16.02 7.88 10.07
CA LEU A 27 -17.01 8.96 9.94
C LEU A 27 -17.33 9.62 11.28
N CYS A 28 -17.56 8.81 12.34
CA CYS A 28 -17.85 9.33 13.68
C CYS A 28 -16.67 10.14 14.22
N TYR A 29 -15.44 9.65 14.04
CA TYR A 29 -14.25 10.35 14.49
C TYR A 29 -14.08 11.68 13.75
N ALA A 30 -14.19 11.70 12.42
CA ALA A 30 -14.15 12.93 11.64
C ALA A 30 -15.22 13.93 12.10
N LYS A 31 -16.47 13.50 12.22
CA LYS A 31 -17.58 14.37 12.67
C LYS A 31 -17.37 14.93 14.08
N GLN A 32 -16.88 14.11 15.00
CA GLN A 32 -16.60 14.54 16.37
C GLN A 32 -15.58 15.68 16.44
N HIS A 33 -14.63 15.67 15.49
CA HIS A 33 -13.56 16.67 15.42
C HIS A 33 -13.79 17.78 14.37
N GLY A 34 -14.97 17.84 13.77
CA GLY A 34 -15.29 18.83 12.71
C GLY A 34 -14.40 18.65 11.47
N GLY A 35 -14.02 17.43 11.18
CA GLY A 35 -13.11 17.05 10.12
C GLY A 35 -13.81 16.45 8.90
N GLU A 36 -13.00 15.86 8.00
CA GLU A 36 -13.45 15.30 6.73
C GLU A 36 -13.39 13.77 6.72
N PHE A 37 -14.39 13.13 6.09
CA PHE A 37 -14.41 11.71 5.85
C PHE A 37 -14.38 11.43 4.35
N ILE A 38 -13.38 10.68 3.90
CA ILE A 38 -13.01 10.49 2.49
C ILE A 38 -13.27 9.05 2.07
N LEU A 39 -13.75 8.86 0.85
CA LEU A 39 -13.82 7.57 0.19
C LEU A 39 -12.74 7.47 -0.89
N ARG A 40 -11.84 6.50 -0.78
CA ARG A 40 -10.86 6.13 -1.80
C ARG A 40 -11.11 4.72 -2.29
N ILE A 41 -11.06 4.49 -3.59
CA ILE A 41 -11.20 3.15 -4.18
C ILE A 41 -9.80 2.57 -4.43
N GLU A 42 -9.54 1.39 -3.84
CA GLU A 42 -8.29 0.67 -4.01
C GLU A 42 -8.44 -0.44 -5.06
N ASP A 43 -8.39 -0.04 -6.32
CA ASP A 43 -8.61 -0.86 -7.51
C ASP A 43 -7.31 -1.24 -8.24
N THR A 44 -6.19 -1.34 -7.51
CA THR A 44 -4.89 -1.76 -8.08
C THR A 44 -4.89 -3.19 -8.62
N ASP A 45 -5.77 -4.04 -8.14
CA ASP A 45 -6.05 -5.37 -8.72
C ASP A 45 -7.11 -5.27 -9.81
N GLN A 46 -6.70 -4.83 -10.99
CA GLN A 46 -7.61 -4.60 -12.11
C GLN A 46 -8.26 -5.87 -12.66
N LEU A 47 -7.72 -7.05 -12.39
CA LEU A 47 -8.31 -8.31 -12.82
C LEU A 47 -9.57 -8.67 -12.03
N ARG A 48 -9.61 -8.29 -10.74
CA ARG A 48 -10.72 -8.58 -9.84
C ARG A 48 -11.63 -7.38 -9.59
N SER A 49 -11.17 -6.17 -9.88
CA SER A 49 -11.93 -4.94 -9.69
C SER A 49 -12.95 -4.76 -10.80
N THR A 50 -14.22 -4.51 -10.44
CA THR A 50 -15.29 -4.29 -11.40
C THR A 50 -16.11 -3.04 -11.09
N PRO A 51 -16.64 -2.34 -12.11
CA PRO A 51 -17.51 -1.19 -11.92
C PRO A 51 -18.76 -1.51 -11.09
N GLU A 52 -19.29 -2.73 -11.24
CA GLU A 52 -20.47 -3.20 -10.50
C GLU A 52 -20.17 -3.32 -9.01
N SER A 53 -18.98 -3.87 -8.66
CA SER A 53 -18.53 -3.96 -7.27
C SER A 53 -18.29 -2.59 -6.65
N GLU A 54 -17.69 -1.66 -7.40
CA GLU A 54 -17.54 -0.27 -6.95
C GLU A 54 -18.90 0.37 -6.69
N LYS A 55 -19.84 0.25 -7.64
CA LYS A 55 -21.21 0.77 -7.49
C LYS A 55 -21.90 0.21 -6.24
N MET A 56 -21.79 -1.09 -6.00
CA MET A 56 -22.37 -1.72 -4.80
C MET A 56 -21.77 -1.18 -3.50
N ILE A 57 -20.47 -0.88 -3.47
CA ILE A 57 -19.80 -0.25 -2.32
C ILE A 57 -20.40 1.13 -2.07
N LEU A 58 -20.46 1.99 -3.09
CA LEU A 58 -21.03 3.34 -2.99
C LEU A 58 -22.47 3.32 -2.51
N ASP A 59 -23.31 2.49 -3.13
CA ASP A 59 -24.72 2.37 -2.80
C ASP A 59 -24.94 1.86 -1.37
N SER A 60 -24.16 0.84 -0.95
CA SER A 60 -24.26 0.27 0.40
C SER A 60 -23.87 1.27 1.49
N LEU A 61 -22.79 2.01 1.29
CA LEU A 61 -22.36 3.03 2.26
C LEU A 61 -23.38 4.16 2.35
N ARG A 62 -23.94 4.62 1.24
CA ARG A 62 -25.00 5.62 1.21
C ARG A 62 -26.29 5.14 1.87
N TRP A 63 -26.69 3.90 1.60
CA TRP A 63 -27.88 3.29 2.24
C TRP A 63 -27.76 3.26 3.76
N LEU A 64 -26.53 3.06 4.28
CA LEU A 64 -26.21 3.12 5.71
C LEU A 64 -26.08 4.54 6.27
N GLY A 65 -26.19 5.58 5.43
CA GLY A 65 -25.98 6.98 5.84
C GLY A 65 -24.50 7.35 6.06
N LEU A 66 -23.57 6.51 5.61
CA LEU A 66 -22.11 6.72 5.74
C LEU A 66 -21.60 7.55 4.55
N ASN A 67 -22.02 8.82 4.49
CA ASN A 67 -21.68 9.72 3.40
C ASN A 67 -20.30 10.33 3.61
N TRP A 68 -19.56 10.55 2.52
CA TRP A 68 -18.23 11.14 2.45
C TRP A 68 -18.26 12.53 1.81
N SER A 69 -17.29 13.36 2.17
CA SER A 69 -17.13 14.72 1.63
C SER A 69 -16.24 14.78 0.40
N GLU A 70 -15.34 13.79 0.25
CA GLU A 70 -14.46 13.66 -0.90
C GLU A 70 -14.45 12.20 -1.38
N GLY A 71 -14.44 11.99 -2.70
CA GLY A 71 -14.44 10.63 -3.24
C GLY A 71 -14.58 10.58 -4.76
N PRO A 72 -14.63 9.36 -5.34
CA PRO A 72 -14.58 9.16 -6.80
C PRO A 72 -15.78 9.72 -7.57
N ASP A 73 -16.88 9.97 -6.87
CA ASP A 73 -18.16 10.41 -7.42
C ASP A 73 -18.54 11.85 -7.02
N VAL A 74 -17.99 12.35 -5.93
CA VAL A 74 -18.22 13.72 -5.46
C VAL A 74 -17.04 14.67 -5.74
N GLY A 75 -15.88 14.11 -6.10
CA GLY A 75 -14.65 14.86 -6.33
C GLY A 75 -14.01 15.35 -5.03
N GLY A 76 -13.17 16.36 -5.13
CA GLY A 76 -12.46 16.98 -4.00
C GLY A 76 -11.06 17.46 -4.38
N PRO A 77 -10.36 18.16 -3.45
CA PRO A 77 -9.06 18.79 -3.75
C PRO A 77 -7.91 17.80 -3.99
N HIS A 78 -8.04 16.55 -3.54
CA HIS A 78 -7.01 15.52 -3.65
C HIS A 78 -7.30 14.49 -4.76
N ALA A 79 -8.23 14.80 -5.68
CA ALA A 79 -8.56 13.93 -6.81
C ALA A 79 -7.32 13.57 -7.66
N PRO A 80 -7.33 12.39 -8.32
CA PRO A 80 -8.39 11.38 -8.36
C PRO A 80 -8.43 10.49 -7.11
N TYR A 81 -9.61 9.88 -6.83
CA TYR A 81 -9.84 9.03 -5.65
C TYR A 81 -9.91 7.52 -6.02
N ARG A 82 -9.49 7.14 -7.23
CA ARG A 82 -9.23 5.74 -7.62
C ARG A 82 -7.73 5.53 -7.79
N GLN A 83 -7.21 4.48 -7.19
CA GLN A 83 -5.77 4.20 -7.26
C GLN A 83 -5.30 3.89 -8.68
N SER A 84 -6.14 3.26 -9.52
CA SER A 84 -5.84 3.03 -10.94
C SER A 84 -5.56 4.31 -11.72
N GLU A 85 -6.11 5.44 -11.32
CA GLU A 85 -5.92 6.75 -11.95
C GLU A 85 -4.64 7.48 -11.46
N ARG A 86 -3.93 6.92 -10.46
CA ARG A 86 -2.79 7.53 -9.75
C ARG A 86 -1.45 6.84 -10.00
N MET A 87 -1.36 5.92 -10.94
CA MET A 87 -0.20 5.04 -11.16
C MET A 87 1.13 5.80 -11.35
N HIS A 88 1.10 6.95 -12.02
CA HIS A 88 2.29 7.78 -12.23
C HIS A 88 2.88 8.33 -10.92
N ILE A 89 2.02 8.60 -9.92
CA ILE A 89 2.42 9.10 -8.61
C ILE A 89 3.21 8.03 -7.86
N TYR A 90 2.71 6.80 -7.82
CA TYR A 90 3.36 5.72 -7.08
C TYR A 90 4.76 5.39 -7.61
N LYS A 91 4.92 5.42 -8.94
CA LYS A 91 6.24 5.22 -9.56
C LYS A 91 7.23 6.28 -9.13
N GLN A 92 6.80 7.55 -9.08
CA GLN A 92 7.64 8.66 -8.62
C GLN A 92 8.12 8.44 -7.18
N TYR A 93 7.20 8.12 -6.26
CA TYR A 93 7.55 7.87 -4.85
C TYR A 93 8.42 6.63 -4.67
N ALA A 94 8.20 5.57 -5.46
CA ALA A 94 9.08 4.38 -5.42
C ALA A 94 10.52 4.72 -5.82
N LEU A 95 10.71 5.55 -6.85
CA LEU A 95 12.03 6.01 -7.28
C LEU A 95 12.68 6.95 -6.26
N GLU A 96 11.90 7.85 -5.67
CA GLU A 96 12.38 8.73 -4.59
C GLU A 96 12.85 7.92 -3.36
N LEU A 97 12.17 6.83 -3.02
CA LEU A 97 12.62 5.93 -1.96
C LEU A 97 13.95 5.25 -2.28
N ILE A 98 14.20 4.91 -3.56
CA ILE A 98 15.50 4.38 -4.00
C ILE A 98 16.59 5.45 -3.86
N GLU A 99 16.34 6.67 -4.33
CA GLU A 99 17.29 7.79 -4.22
C GLU A 99 17.65 8.11 -2.77
N LYS A 100 16.68 8.03 -1.86
CA LYS A 100 16.86 8.22 -0.42
C LYS A 100 17.45 6.98 0.30
N GLY A 101 17.66 5.87 -0.41
CA GLY A 101 18.24 4.65 0.17
C GLY A 101 17.26 3.84 1.02
N HIS A 102 15.96 4.06 0.89
CA HIS A 102 14.89 3.35 1.60
C HIS A 102 14.21 2.25 0.76
N ALA A 103 14.57 2.12 -0.51
CA ALA A 103 14.15 1.04 -1.39
C ALA A 103 15.30 0.59 -2.28
N PHE A 104 15.13 -0.52 -2.97
CA PHE A 104 16.12 -1.08 -3.88
C PHE A 104 15.48 -1.91 -4.99
N TYR A 105 16.20 -2.06 -6.10
CA TYR A 105 15.81 -2.94 -7.20
C TYR A 105 16.09 -4.40 -6.87
N CYS A 106 15.13 -5.28 -7.14
CA CYS A 106 15.25 -6.71 -6.96
C CYS A 106 14.95 -7.42 -8.27
N PHE A 107 15.93 -8.14 -8.80
CA PHE A 107 15.85 -8.89 -10.06
C PHE A 107 15.63 -10.40 -9.83
N ALA A 108 15.37 -10.83 -8.60
CA ALA A 108 15.12 -12.23 -8.29
C ALA A 108 13.87 -12.73 -9.03
N THR A 109 14.02 -13.86 -9.71
CA THR A 109 12.91 -14.51 -10.41
C THR A 109 11.95 -15.21 -9.46
N ALA A 110 10.77 -15.59 -9.95
CA ALA A 110 9.81 -16.36 -9.15
C ALA A 110 10.40 -17.70 -8.70
N GLU A 111 11.11 -18.38 -9.59
CA GLU A 111 11.78 -19.65 -9.32
C GLU A 111 12.86 -19.54 -8.23
N GLU A 112 13.68 -18.50 -8.29
CA GLU A 112 14.70 -18.22 -7.26
C GLU A 112 14.07 -17.92 -5.90
N LEU A 113 12.96 -17.20 -5.88
CA LEU A 113 12.23 -16.89 -4.64
C LEU A 113 11.54 -18.13 -4.07
N ASP A 114 11.00 -19.00 -4.91
CA ASP A 114 10.38 -20.26 -4.48
C ASP A 114 11.44 -21.25 -3.95
N GLN A 115 12.58 -21.37 -4.61
CA GLN A 115 13.68 -22.16 -4.12
C GLN A 115 14.18 -21.67 -2.75
N MET A 116 14.35 -20.36 -2.59
CA MET A 116 14.71 -19.73 -1.31
C MET A 116 13.73 -20.10 -0.19
N ARG A 117 12.41 -20.04 -0.47
CA ARG A 117 11.35 -20.39 0.51
C ARG A 117 11.43 -21.87 0.91
N ILE A 118 11.63 -22.76 -0.05
CA ILE A 118 11.79 -24.21 0.20
C ILE A 118 12.99 -24.47 1.11
N GLU A 119 14.12 -23.84 0.85
CA GLU A 119 15.34 -23.98 1.64
C GLU A 119 15.15 -23.44 3.07
N GLN A 120 14.48 -22.29 3.25
CA GLN A 120 14.16 -21.74 4.57
C GLN A 120 13.24 -22.68 5.35
N GLN A 121 12.19 -23.19 4.72
CA GLN A 121 11.28 -24.14 5.34
C GLN A 121 12.00 -25.45 5.75
N ALA A 122 12.91 -25.95 4.92
CA ALA A 122 13.71 -27.14 5.25
C ALA A 122 14.61 -26.93 6.48
N ARG A 123 15.01 -25.68 6.76
CA ARG A 123 15.75 -25.30 7.98
C ARG A 123 14.84 -24.96 9.18
N GLY A 124 13.51 -25.05 9.02
CA GLY A 124 12.54 -24.69 10.07
C GLY A 124 12.37 -23.18 10.24
N GLU A 125 12.80 -22.37 9.29
CA GLU A 125 12.69 -20.91 9.29
C GLU A 125 11.36 -20.47 8.66
N SER A 126 10.81 -19.35 9.11
CA SER A 126 9.67 -18.72 8.44
C SER A 126 10.13 -18.09 7.12
N PRO A 127 9.47 -18.41 5.99
CA PRO A 127 9.84 -17.85 4.69
C PRO A 127 9.79 -16.33 4.68
N ARG A 128 10.91 -15.71 4.28
CA ARG A 128 11.05 -14.26 4.11
C ARG A 128 12.08 -13.95 3.03
N TYR A 129 12.01 -12.76 2.45
CA TYR A 129 13.00 -12.35 1.48
C TYR A 129 14.38 -12.21 2.12
N ASP A 130 15.42 -12.81 1.53
CA ASP A 130 16.76 -12.91 2.09
C ASP A 130 17.66 -11.68 1.88
N GLY A 131 17.15 -10.65 1.20
CA GLY A 131 17.91 -9.43 0.96
C GLY A 131 18.95 -9.51 -0.16
N ARG A 132 18.97 -10.61 -0.97
CA ARG A 132 19.97 -10.79 -2.04
C ARG A 132 20.11 -9.61 -3.00
N GLY A 133 19.02 -8.86 -3.25
CA GLY A 133 19.05 -7.65 -4.08
C GLY A 133 19.92 -6.52 -3.51
N LEU A 134 20.11 -6.47 -2.20
CA LEU A 134 20.96 -5.48 -1.53
C LEU A 134 22.47 -5.75 -1.74
N LEU A 135 22.83 -6.96 -2.17
CA LEU A 135 24.21 -7.36 -2.41
C LEU A 135 24.71 -6.95 -3.80
N LEU A 136 23.84 -6.51 -4.69
CA LEU A 136 24.20 -6.05 -6.02
C LEU A 136 24.92 -4.70 -5.95
N SER A 137 26.03 -4.58 -6.69
CA SER A 137 26.68 -3.28 -6.84
C SER A 137 25.82 -2.33 -7.65
N GLN A 138 26.02 -1.03 -7.47
CA GLN A 138 25.30 0.00 -8.22
C GLN A 138 25.53 -0.15 -9.75
N GLU A 139 26.75 -0.51 -10.16
CA GLU A 139 27.10 -0.75 -11.55
C GLU A 139 26.31 -1.93 -12.13
N GLU A 140 26.18 -3.02 -11.38
CA GLU A 140 25.41 -4.19 -11.80
C GLU A 140 23.93 -3.88 -11.90
N VAL A 141 23.36 -3.14 -10.94
CA VAL A 141 21.98 -2.66 -11.01
C VAL A 141 21.75 -1.83 -12.28
N GLN A 142 22.62 -0.86 -12.57
CA GLN A 142 22.49 -0.02 -13.78
C GLN A 142 22.62 -0.84 -15.06
N ARG A 143 23.54 -1.80 -15.11
CA ARG A 143 23.69 -2.72 -16.26
C ARG A 143 22.40 -3.52 -16.53
N ARG A 144 21.78 -4.08 -15.50
CA ARG A 144 20.54 -4.87 -15.60
C ARG A 144 19.35 -4.00 -16.00
N LEU A 145 19.24 -2.80 -15.43
CA LEU A 145 18.20 -1.83 -15.81
C LEU A 145 18.35 -1.42 -17.28
N ALA A 146 19.58 -1.13 -17.74
CA ALA A 146 19.86 -0.78 -19.14
C ALA A 146 19.56 -1.94 -20.10
N ALA A 147 19.72 -3.19 -19.66
CA ALA A 147 19.34 -4.38 -20.41
C ALA A 147 17.82 -4.64 -20.44
N GLY A 148 17.01 -3.84 -19.70
CA GLY A 148 15.57 -4.05 -19.60
C GLY A 148 15.18 -5.30 -18.82
N GLU A 149 16.04 -5.79 -17.91
CA GLU A 149 15.78 -6.99 -17.15
C GLU A 149 14.57 -6.81 -16.21
N PRO A 150 13.62 -7.76 -16.16
CA PRO A 150 12.47 -7.68 -15.28
C PRO A 150 12.88 -7.52 -13.82
N HIS A 151 12.26 -6.60 -13.12
CA HIS A 151 12.59 -6.31 -11.73
C HIS A 151 11.37 -5.80 -10.96
N VAL A 152 11.47 -5.83 -9.63
CA VAL A 152 10.55 -5.16 -8.72
C VAL A 152 11.32 -4.15 -7.88
N ILE A 153 10.63 -3.20 -7.27
CA ILE A 153 11.19 -2.33 -6.24
C ILE A 153 10.72 -2.85 -4.88
N ARG A 154 11.67 -3.08 -3.97
CA ARG A 154 11.39 -3.54 -2.60
C ARG A 154 11.75 -2.48 -1.58
N MET A 155 11.02 -2.44 -0.48
CA MET A 155 11.34 -1.64 0.69
C MET A 155 12.62 -2.17 1.34
N LYS A 156 13.54 -1.26 1.66
CA LYS A 156 14.71 -1.58 2.48
C LYS A 156 14.33 -1.38 3.94
N VAL A 157 14.42 -2.47 4.71
CA VAL A 157 14.09 -2.49 6.13
C VAL A 157 15.36 -2.52 6.95
N PRO A 158 15.47 -1.74 8.05
CA PRO A 158 16.56 -1.87 9.00
C PRO A 158 16.67 -3.29 9.55
N THR A 159 17.87 -3.73 9.86
CA THR A 159 18.13 -5.08 10.41
C THR A 159 18.00 -5.13 11.93
N GLU A 160 18.14 -3.98 12.60
CA GLU A 160 18.17 -3.86 14.05
C GLU A 160 17.26 -2.72 14.52
N GLY A 161 16.85 -2.78 15.80
CA GLY A 161 16.00 -1.78 16.42
C GLY A 161 14.51 -2.05 16.24
N THR A 162 13.71 -1.06 16.59
CA THR A 162 12.23 -1.13 16.56
C THR A 162 11.63 0.06 15.80
N CYS A 163 10.50 -0.17 15.14
CA CYS A 163 9.62 0.87 14.67
C CYS A 163 8.65 1.22 15.79
N LYS A 164 8.54 2.50 16.14
CA LYS A 164 7.59 3.00 17.12
C LYS A 164 6.45 3.73 16.41
N ILE A 165 5.24 3.38 16.78
CA ILE A 165 4.02 3.98 16.24
C ILE A 165 3.20 4.49 17.42
N ASP A 166 2.85 5.76 17.41
CA ASP A 166 1.93 6.34 18.39
C ASP A 166 0.49 6.18 17.87
N ASP A 167 -0.15 5.08 18.30
CA ASP A 167 -1.51 4.73 17.88
C ASP A 167 -2.53 5.39 18.83
N LEU A 168 -3.47 6.14 18.25
CA LEU A 168 -4.48 6.88 19.02
C LEU A 168 -5.35 6.01 19.94
N LEU A 169 -5.52 4.72 19.61
CA LEU A 169 -6.36 3.79 20.35
C LEU A 169 -5.56 2.86 21.28
N ARG A 170 -4.32 2.52 20.88
CA ARG A 170 -3.47 1.53 21.55
C ARG A 170 -2.30 2.16 22.31
N GLY A 171 -2.05 3.46 22.14
CA GLY A 171 -0.85 4.12 22.63
C GLY A 171 0.39 3.75 21.84
N GLU A 172 1.56 3.80 22.46
CA GLU A 172 2.81 3.44 21.78
C GLU A 172 2.86 1.95 21.44
N VAL A 173 3.00 1.65 20.16
CA VAL A 173 3.19 0.30 19.63
C VAL A 173 4.61 0.17 19.09
N GLU A 174 5.36 -0.81 19.57
CA GLU A 174 6.71 -1.11 19.12
C GLU A 174 6.73 -2.40 18.28
N ILE A 175 7.31 -2.34 17.09
CA ILE A 175 7.47 -3.49 16.19
C ILE A 175 8.96 -3.66 15.89
N PRO A 176 9.60 -4.77 16.30
CA PRO A 176 10.98 -5.04 15.93
C PRO A 176 11.14 -5.10 14.41
N TRP A 177 12.13 -4.39 13.86
CA TRP A 177 12.41 -4.43 12.42
C TRP A 177 12.68 -5.84 11.91
N ALA A 178 13.23 -6.71 12.74
CA ALA A 178 13.44 -8.13 12.43
C ALA A 178 12.14 -8.90 12.07
N GLN A 179 10.96 -8.37 12.43
CA GLN A 179 9.65 -8.96 12.09
C GLN A 179 9.05 -8.38 10.80
N VAL A 180 9.64 -7.32 10.27
CA VAL A 180 9.15 -6.65 9.04
C VAL A 180 9.87 -7.22 7.83
N ASP A 181 9.12 -7.72 6.85
CA ASP A 181 9.69 -8.20 5.59
C ASP A 181 9.99 -7.03 4.63
N MET A 182 10.96 -7.23 3.75
CA MET A 182 11.29 -6.31 2.64
C MET A 182 10.23 -6.42 1.55
N GLN A 183 9.06 -5.82 1.79
CA GLN A 183 7.89 -5.90 0.92
C GLN A 183 8.17 -5.37 -0.47
N VAL A 184 7.52 -5.96 -1.49
CA VAL A 184 7.47 -5.37 -2.83
C VAL A 184 6.61 -4.11 -2.75
N LEU A 185 7.14 -3.00 -3.21
CA LEU A 185 6.47 -1.72 -3.33
C LEU A 185 5.89 -1.52 -4.73
N LEU A 186 6.72 -1.77 -5.76
CA LEU A 186 6.31 -1.68 -7.16
C LEU A 186 6.60 -3.01 -7.86
N LYS A 187 5.59 -3.54 -8.55
CA LYS A 187 5.67 -4.81 -9.27
C LYS A 187 6.35 -4.64 -10.64
N THR A 188 6.69 -5.75 -11.28
CA THR A 188 7.33 -5.77 -12.62
C THR A 188 6.48 -5.11 -13.70
N ASP A 189 5.16 -5.17 -13.58
CA ASP A 189 4.21 -4.51 -14.48
C ASP A 189 4.08 -2.98 -14.22
N GLY A 190 4.80 -2.44 -13.24
CA GLY A 190 4.75 -1.04 -12.83
C GLY A 190 3.58 -0.71 -11.90
N LEU A 191 2.76 -1.69 -11.52
CA LEU A 191 1.66 -1.47 -10.58
C LEU A 191 2.19 -1.46 -9.13
N PRO A 192 1.70 -0.55 -8.29
CA PRO A 192 2.05 -0.54 -6.87
C PRO A 192 1.42 -1.75 -6.16
N THR A 193 2.04 -2.13 -5.06
CA THR A 193 1.36 -2.96 -4.07
C THR A 193 0.54 -2.07 -3.12
N TYR A 194 -0.33 -2.70 -2.33
CA TYR A 194 -1.06 -2.04 -1.25
C TYR A 194 -0.12 -1.23 -0.33
N HIS A 195 1.03 -1.78 0.01
CA HIS A 195 1.99 -1.16 0.93
C HIS A 195 2.53 0.20 0.45
N LEU A 196 2.71 0.39 -0.85
CA LEU A 196 3.13 1.67 -1.41
C LEU A 196 1.93 2.60 -1.61
N ALA A 197 0.89 2.10 -2.30
CA ALA A 197 -0.23 2.93 -2.72
C ALA A 197 -0.97 3.55 -1.53
N ASN A 198 -1.24 2.73 -0.49
CA ASN A 198 -1.92 3.19 0.72
C ASN A 198 -1.17 4.34 1.42
N VAL A 199 0.14 4.17 1.64
CA VAL A 199 0.95 5.18 2.37
C VAL A 199 1.09 6.48 1.56
N VAL A 200 1.35 6.37 0.26
CA VAL A 200 1.47 7.54 -0.63
C VAL A 200 0.16 8.31 -0.68
N ASP A 201 -0.96 7.61 -0.80
CA ASP A 201 -2.26 8.26 -0.87
C ASP A 201 -2.67 8.89 0.46
N ASP A 202 -2.46 8.20 1.58
CA ASP A 202 -2.76 8.77 2.90
C ASP A 202 -1.93 10.03 3.16
N HIS A 203 -0.65 10.04 2.76
CA HIS A 203 0.21 11.23 2.84
C HIS A 203 -0.32 12.38 1.96
N LEU A 204 -0.62 12.11 0.68
CA LEU A 204 -1.04 13.14 -0.28
C LEU A 204 -2.48 13.62 -0.07
N MET A 205 -3.32 12.82 0.56
CA MET A 205 -4.69 13.17 0.92
C MET A 205 -4.79 13.75 2.34
N GLU A 206 -3.65 13.91 3.02
CA GLU A 206 -3.56 14.50 4.36
C GLU A 206 -4.43 13.76 5.41
N ILE A 207 -4.45 12.40 5.32
CA ILE A 207 -5.18 11.52 6.24
C ILE A 207 -4.48 11.50 7.61
#